data_d82cbc373996e91da36dc1afa4afdf24
#
_entry.id   d82cbc373996e91da36dc1afa4afdf24
#
_cell.length_a   1.000
_cell.length_b   1.000
_cell.length_c   1.000
_cell.angle_alpha   90.00
_cell.angle_beta   90.00
_cell.angle_gamma   90.00
#
_symmetry.space_group_name_H-M   'P 1'
#
loop_
_entity.id
_entity.type
_entity.pdbx_description
1 polymer ?
#
loop_
_entity_poly.entity_id
_entity_poly.type
_entity_poly.pdbx_seq_one_letter_code
_entity_poly.pdbx_strand_id
1 'polypeptide(L)'
;MYAVAGRLAGIDTNLRAFESYSPARKRWTKLARVPGARGGTGAAFAKGLIISVGGEKPQGTIGSVFGYNLATKRWRRLADLPTPRHGVGVATIAGRVYVIGGGIEPGLSVSSANESLNP
;
A
#
# COMPACT_ATOMS: atom_id res chain seq x y z
N MET A 1 -11.22 5.35 -9.28
CA MET A 1 -10.17 4.33 -9.05
C MET A 1 -8.90 5.02 -8.57
N TYR A 2 -8.08 4.35 -7.75
CA TYR A 2 -6.80 4.90 -7.26
C TYR A 2 -5.66 3.94 -7.59
N ALA A 3 -4.50 4.49 -7.98
CA ALA A 3 -3.26 3.75 -8.17
C ALA A 3 -2.24 4.26 -7.14
N VAL A 4 -1.63 3.33 -6.38
CA VAL A 4 -0.80 3.64 -5.22
C VAL A 4 0.56 3.01 -5.37
N ALA A 5 1.62 3.82 -5.38
CA ALA A 5 3.02 3.40 -5.41
C ALA A 5 3.35 2.48 -6.60
N GLY A 6 4.06 1.36 -6.37
CA GLY A 6 4.48 0.45 -7.44
C GLY A 6 5.94 0.63 -7.81
N ARG A 7 6.34 0.07 -8.97
CA ARG A 7 7.70 0.19 -9.51
C ARG A 7 7.69 0.25 -11.03
N LEU A 8 8.78 0.72 -11.62
CA LEU A 8 8.95 0.77 -13.08
C LEU A 8 9.51 -0.54 -13.65
N ALA A 9 10.52 -1.10 -12.99
CA ALA A 9 11.22 -2.32 -13.41
C ALA A 9 11.66 -3.14 -12.20
N GLY A 10 12.93 -3.10 -11.82
CA GLY A 10 13.47 -3.82 -10.67
C GLY A 10 13.05 -3.25 -9.31
N ILE A 11 13.46 -3.97 -8.27
CA ILE A 11 13.14 -3.65 -6.87
C ILE A 11 13.71 -2.30 -6.40
N ASP A 12 14.71 -1.78 -7.08
CA ASP A 12 15.36 -0.48 -6.86
C ASP A 12 14.63 0.70 -7.53
N THR A 13 13.62 0.42 -8.36
CA THR A 13 12.86 1.43 -9.12
C THR A 13 11.50 1.75 -8.51
N ASN A 14 11.39 1.67 -7.20
CA ASN A 14 10.15 1.91 -6.47
C ASN A 14 9.65 3.36 -6.58
N LEU A 15 8.35 3.50 -6.68
CA LEU A 15 7.66 4.77 -6.87
C LEU A 15 6.99 5.25 -5.59
N ARG A 16 6.75 6.57 -5.55
CA ARG A 16 5.87 7.24 -4.60
C ARG A 16 4.61 7.76 -5.29
N ALA A 17 4.31 7.29 -6.49
CA ALA A 17 3.18 7.75 -7.28
C ALA A 17 1.86 7.47 -6.53
N PHE A 18 0.96 8.43 -6.58
CA PHE A 18 -0.42 8.27 -6.13
C PHE A 18 -1.32 9.06 -7.06
N GLU A 19 -2.25 8.38 -7.68
CA GLU A 19 -3.07 8.94 -8.74
C GLU A 19 -4.51 8.47 -8.62
N SER A 20 -5.45 9.30 -9.04
CA SER A 20 -6.85 8.93 -9.20
C SER A 20 -7.26 8.95 -10.67
N TYR A 21 -8.06 7.98 -11.08
CA TYR A 21 -8.69 7.93 -12.40
C TYR A 21 -10.18 8.25 -12.32
N SER A 22 -10.62 9.16 -13.15
CA SER A 22 -12.04 9.49 -13.34
C SER A 22 -12.56 8.84 -14.63
N PRO A 23 -13.44 7.82 -14.56
CA PRO A 23 -14.05 7.23 -15.76
C PRO A 23 -14.84 8.24 -16.60
N ALA A 24 -15.58 9.13 -15.94
CA ALA A 24 -16.40 10.15 -16.62
C ALA A 24 -15.55 11.14 -17.42
N ARG A 25 -14.36 11.49 -16.91
CA ARG A 25 -13.43 12.42 -17.59
C ARG A 25 -12.36 11.69 -18.41
N LYS A 26 -12.31 10.36 -18.34
CA LYS A 26 -11.31 9.47 -18.98
C LYS A 26 -9.88 9.93 -18.75
N ARG A 27 -9.55 10.39 -17.52
CA ARG A 27 -8.21 10.90 -17.23
C ARG A 27 -7.74 10.60 -15.82
N TRP A 28 -6.42 10.51 -15.69
CA TRP A 28 -5.69 10.42 -14.43
C TRP A 28 -5.37 11.80 -13.86
N THR A 29 -5.38 11.91 -12.54
CA THR A 29 -4.97 13.11 -11.80
C THR A 29 -3.95 12.70 -10.74
N LYS A 30 -2.79 13.35 -10.74
CA LYS A 30 -1.75 13.16 -9.71
C LYS A 30 -2.21 13.72 -8.38
N LEU A 31 -1.96 12.98 -7.32
CA LEU A 31 -2.28 13.35 -5.94
C LEU A 31 -1.00 13.46 -5.08
N ALA A 32 -1.15 13.79 -3.79
CA ALA A 32 -0.03 13.88 -2.86
C ALA A 32 0.73 12.54 -2.78
N ARG A 33 2.03 12.56 -3.08
CA ARG A 33 2.87 11.36 -3.16
C ARG A 33 2.88 10.55 -1.86
N VAL A 34 2.91 9.23 -1.95
CA VAL A 34 3.08 8.34 -0.79
C VAL A 34 4.34 8.72 -0.01
N PRO A 35 4.32 8.75 1.33
CA PRO A 35 5.48 9.16 2.14
C PRO A 35 6.76 8.35 1.92
N GLY A 36 6.67 7.08 1.53
CA GLY A 36 7.82 6.22 1.22
C GLY A 36 7.65 5.48 -0.11
N ALA A 37 8.71 5.45 -0.94
CA ALA A 37 8.73 4.67 -2.17
C ALA A 37 8.61 3.16 -1.84
N ARG A 38 7.74 2.45 -2.58
CA ARG A 38 7.47 1.03 -2.32
C ARG A 38 6.94 0.30 -3.55
N GLY A 39 7.53 -0.85 -3.85
CA GLY A 39 7.02 -1.82 -4.81
C GLY A 39 6.44 -3.03 -4.08
N GLY A 40 5.58 -3.81 -4.73
CA GLY A 40 4.94 -4.97 -4.09
C GLY A 40 4.03 -4.60 -2.90
N THR A 41 3.58 -3.35 -2.81
CA THR A 41 2.63 -2.88 -1.77
C THR A 41 1.22 -3.34 -2.08
N GLY A 42 0.43 -3.63 -1.05
CA GLY A 42 -1.00 -3.78 -1.14
C GLY A 42 -1.74 -2.45 -0.91
N ALA A 43 -2.98 -2.36 -1.37
CA ALA A 43 -3.81 -1.20 -1.11
C ALA A 43 -5.26 -1.59 -0.80
N ALA A 44 -5.91 -0.81 0.06
CA ALA A 44 -7.31 -0.98 0.43
C ALA A 44 -7.98 0.36 0.68
N PHE A 45 -9.31 0.37 0.66
CA PHE A 45 -10.12 1.49 1.14
C PHE A 45 -10.85 1.09 2.41
N ALA A 46 -10.71 1.90 3.46
CA ALA A 46 -11.45 1.72 4.71
C ALA A 46 -11.63 3.07 5.41
N LYS A 47 -12.81 3.31 5.97
CA LYS A 47 -13.12 4.50 6.82
C LYS A 47 -12.68 5.84 6.21
N GLY A 48 -12.89 6.04 4.90
CA GLY A 48 -12.51 7.27 4.19
C GLY A 48 -11.02 7.40 3.89
N LEU A 49 -10.23 6.34 4.10
CA LEU A 49 -8.80 6.29 3.81
C LEU A 49 -8.49 5.37 2.62
N ILE A 50 -7.62 5.82 1.73
CA ILE A 50 -6.88 4.92 0.83
C ILE A 50 -5.62 4.51 1.57
N ILE A 51 -5.47 3.22 1.82
CA ILE A 51 -4.40 2.65 2.66
C ILE A 51 -3.39 1.98 1.76
N SER A 52 -2.10 2.27 1.96
CA SER A 52 -0.96 1.59 1.35
C SER A 52 -0.24 0.80 2.44
N VAL A 53 -0.06 -0.49 2.22
CA VAL A 53 0.46 -1.42 3.23
C VAL A 53 1.55 -2.32 2.67
N GLY A 54 2.62 -2.50 3.44
CA GLY A 54 3.72 -3.36 3.08
C GLY A 54 4.52 -2.88 1.87
N GLY A 55 5.22 -3.80 1.25
CA GLY A 55 6.09 -3.60 0.11
C GLY A 55 7.50 -4.10 0.36
N GLU A 56 8.36 -3.88 -0.62
CA GLU A 56 9.78 -4.26 -0.57
C GLU A 56 10.67 -3.19 -1.19
N LYS A 57 11.94 -3.23 -0.83
CA LYS A 57 13.05 -2.45 -1.36
C LYS A 57 14.31 -3.33 -1.31
N PRO A 58 15.43 -2.97 -1.97
CA PRO A 58 16.63 -3.83 -1.97
C PRO A 58 17.12 -4.24 -0.57
N GLN A 59 16.90 -3.37 0.44
CA GLN A 59 17.39 -3.60 1.81
C GLN A 59 16.44 -4.42 2.69
N GLY A 60 15.25 -4.82 2.19
CA GLY A 60 14.29 -5.59 2.99
C GLY A 60 12.84 -5.29 2.68
N THR A 61 11.96 -5.91 3.42
CA THR A 61 10.51 -5.69 3.35
C THR A 61 10.08 -4.48 4.19
N ILE A 62 8.94 -3.92 3.85
CA ILE A 62 8.41 -2.68 4.42
C ILE A 62 7.23 -3.01 5.34
N GLY A 63 7.33 -2.65 6.62
CA GLY A 63 6.23 -2.79 7.59
C GLY A 63 5.34 -1.55 7.68
N SER A 64 5.81 -0.39 7.24
CA SER A 64 5.07 0.85 7.40
C SER A 64 3.75 0.87 6.62
N VAL A 65 2.71 1.37 7.28
CA VAL A 65 1.36 1.55 6.72
C VAL A 65 1.01 3.03 6.70
N PHE A 66 0.50 3.50 5.56
CA PHE A 66 0.04 4.88 5.40
C PHE A 66 -1.41 4.93 4.93
N GLY A 67 -2.18 5.84 5.50
CA GLY A 67 -3.54 6.15 5.08
C GLY A 67 -3.65 7.55 4.50
N TYR A 68 -4.17 7.67 3.29
CA TYR A 68 -4.53 8.96 2.67
C TYR A 68 -5.98 9.27 2.96
N ASN A 69 -6.23 10.33 3.70
CA ASN A 69 -7.57 10.78 4.02
C ASN A 69 -8.18 11.55 2.83
N LEU A 70 -9.29 11.06 2.30
CA LEU A 70 -9.95 11.63 1.12
C LEU A 70 -10.55 13.02 1.37
N ALA A 71 -10.95 13.32 2.61
CA ALA A 71 -11.51 14.63 2.98
C ALA A 71 -10.41 15.68 3.17
N THR A 72 -9.36 15.36 3.93
CA THR A 72 -8.26 16.30 4.21
C THR A 72 -7.18 16.32 3.15
N LYS A 73 -7.16 15.34 2.23
CA LYS A 73 -6.17 15.15 1.17
C LYS A 73 -4.74 15.03 1.69
N ARG A 74 -4.57 14.38 2.85
CA ARG A 74 -3.26 14.21 3.51
C ARG A 74 -3.00 12.78 3.87
N TRP A 75 -1.72 12.37 3.77
CA TRP A 75 -1.21 11.11 4.29
C TRP A 75 -0.97 11.20 5.80
N ARG A 76 -1.26 10.12 6.51
CA ARG A 76 -0.80 9.88 7.89
C ARG A 76 -0.26 8.49 8.04
N ARG A 77 0.67 8.27 8.96
CA ARG A 77 1.13 6.94 9.34
C ARG A 77 0.06 6.27 10.20
N LEU A 78 -0.16 4.99 9.95
CA LEU A 78 -0.97 4.08 10.76
C LEU A 78 -0.07 3.14 11.53
N ALA A 79 -0.65 2.20 12.29
CA ALA A 79 0.10 1.13 12.93
C ALA A 79 0.80 0.28 11.85
N ASP A 80 2.08 0.00 12.07
CA ASP A 80 2.87 -0.83 11.17
C ASP A 80 2.39 -2.29 11.18
N LEU A 81 2.68 -3.03 10.11
CA LEU A 81 2.51 -4.48 10.10
C LEU A 81 3.47 -5.10 11.13
N PRO A 82 2.99 -5.97 12.02
CA PRO A 82 3.86 -6.76 12.90
C PRO A 82 4.91 -7.56 12.13
N THR A 83 4.51 -8.11 10.98
CA THR A 83 5.39 -8.84 10.06
C THR A 83 5.52 -8.07 8.74
N PRO A 84 6.64 -7.33 8.52
CA PRO A 84 6.88 -6.64 7.25
C PRO A 84 6.86 -7.61 6.07
N ARG A 85 6.09 -7.29 5.01
CA ARG A 85 5.86 -8.20 3.86
C ARG A 85 5.58 -7.42 2.59
N HIS A 86 5.83 -8.05 1.44
CA HIS A 86 5.48 -7.58 0.10
C HIS A 86 4.58 -8.58 -0.62
N GLY A 87 3.98 -8.19 -1.74
CA GLY A 87 3.12 -9.07 -2.55
C GLY A 87 1.91 -9.60 -1.78
N VAL A 88 1.41 -8.82 -0.84
CA VAL A 88 0.32 -9.21 0.06
C VAL A 88 -1.05 -9.11 -0.61
N GLY A 89 -1.95 -10.02 -0.26
CA GLY A 89 -3.38 -9.85 -0.47
C GLY A 89 -3.94 -8.86 0.55
N VAL A 90 -4.81 -7.92 0.11
CA VAL A 90 -5.43 -6.95 1.01
C VAL A 90 -6.92 -6.87 0.78
N ALA A 91 -7.70 -6.96 1.84
CA ALA A 91 -9.15 -6.84 1.80
C ALA A 91 -9.68 -6.01 2.97
N THR A 92 -10.83 -5.37 2.77
CA THR A 92 -11.55 -4.67 3.83
C THR A 92 -12.86 -5.36 4.13
N ILE A 93 -13.07 -5.71 5.39
CA ILE A 93 -14.31 -6.31 5.89
C ILE A 93 -14.75 -5.54 7.13
N ALA A 94 -15.97 -5.01 7.13
CA ALA A 94 -16.53 -4.23 8.24
C ALA A 94 -15.61 -3.10 8.74
N GLY A 95 -14.93 -2.40 7.82
CA GLY A 95 -14.03 -1.28 8.13
C GLY A 95 -12.67 -1.70 8.71
N ARG A 96 -12.37 -2.98 8.84
CA ARG A 96 -11.08 -3.53 9.23
C ARG A 96 -10.34 -3.99 7.97
N VAL A 97 -9.06 -3.70 7.90
CA VAL A 97 -8.19 -4.11 6.78
C VAL A 97 -7.44 -5.37 7.16
N TYR A 98 -7.53 -6.40 6.32
CA TYR A 98 -6.82 -7.67 6.45
C TYR A 98 -5.68 -7.71 5.45
N VAL A 99 -4.51 -8.17 5.89
CA VAL A 99 -3.27 -8.30 5.10
C VAL A 99 -2.81 -9.75 5.17
N ILE A 100 -2.87 -10.43 4.04
CA ILE A 100 -2.81 -11.90 3.98
C ILE A 100 -1.63 -12.33 3.11
N GLY A 101 -0.84 -13.29 3.60
CA GLY A 101 0.25 -13.93 2.87
C GLY A 101 1.37 -12.95 2.46
N GLY A 102 1.91 -13.14 1.28
CA GLY A 102 3.05 -12.36 0.75
C GLY A 102 4.40 -12.92 1.18
N GLY A 103 5.48 -12.19 0.92
CA GLY A 103 6.85 -12.57 1.23
C GLY A 103 7.48 -11.74 2.34
N ILE A 104 8.28 -12.37 3.19
CA ILE A 104 8.98 -11.73 4.33
C ILE A 104 10.38 -11.23 3.96
N GLU A 105 10.91 -11.68 2.83
CA GLU A 105 12.20 -11.25 2.28
C GLU A 105 12.01 -10.69 0.87
N PRO A 106 12.86 -9.76 0.40
CA PRO A 106 12.78 -9.24 -0.95
C PRO A 106 12.88 -10.35 -2.01
N GLY A 107 12.15 -10.19 -3.11
CA GLY A 107 12.15 -11.17 -4.20
C GLY A 107 11.13 -12.30 -3.95
N LEU A 108 11.57 -13.55 -4.18
CA LEU A 108 10.69 -14.72 -4.04
C LEU A 108 10.76 -15.28 -2.62
N SER A 109 9.76 -14.96 -1.83
CA SER A 109 9.55 -15.53 -0.49
C SER A 109 8.06 -15.64 -0.19
N VAL A 110 7.71 -16.43 0.82
CA VAL A 110 6.32 -16.71 1.20
C VAL A 110 6.10 -16.55 2.69
N SER A 111 4.86 -16.27 3.09
CA SER A 111 4.43 -16.19 4.48
C SER A 111 2.98 -16.65 4.60
N SER A 112 2.66 -17.35 5.68
CA SER A 112 1.29 -17.68 6.09
C SER A 112 0.66 -16.62 7.00
N ALA A 113 1.35 -15.52 7.27
CA ALA A 113 0.86 -14.47 8.16
C ALA A 113 -0.46 -13.88 7.66
N ASN A 114 -1.42 -13.75 8.57
CA ASN A 114 -2.68 -13.07 8.35
C ASN A 114 -2.87 -12.07 9.50
N GLU A 115 -2.74 -10.82 9.18
CA GLU A 115 -2.76 -9.71 10.14
C GLU A 115 -3.88 -8.73 9.78
N SER A 116 -4.37 -7.99 10.76
CA SER A 116 -5.39 -6.99 10.51
C SER A 116 -5.12 -5.71 11.25
N LEU A 117 -5.56 -4.60 10.69
CA LEU A 117 -5.52 -3.29 11.32
C LEU A 117 -6.91 -2.63 11.30
N ASN A 118 -7.15 -1.80 12.31
CA ASN A 118 -8.33 -0.95 12.40
C ASN A 118 -7.87 0.51 12.18
N PRO A 119 -7.99 1.05 10.95
CA PRO A 119 -7.45 2.36 10.60
C PRO A 119 -8.21 3.53 11.20
#